data_a9fb4a7335cc5896ad603ef863007a7e
#
_entry.id   a9fb4a7335cc5896ad603ef863007a7e
#
_cell.length_a   1.000
_cell.length_b   1.000
_cell.length_c   1.000
_cell.angle_alpha   90.00
_cell.angle_beta   90.00
_cell.angle_gamma   90.00
#
_symmetry.space_group_name_H-M   'P 1'
#
loop_
_entity.id
_entity.type
_entity.pdbx_description
1 polymer ?
#
loop_
_entity_poly.entity_id
_entity_poly.type
_entity_poly.pdbx_seq_one_letter_code
_entity_poly.pdbx_strand_id
1 'polypeptide(L)'
;GQSPIQVWVNVDGQRATTLLDIKSEPNQFPKLLRSKQPNPIQQYCNSVRTKITDFYADSVCRGIAPTPKQIIEYIKNGFTVKQYMLYDLFSDFLRLEQCKIGHDIDTTTYNKYCLVVDKFKKAVANKPVNQLTNADVLDFKYYLLNVAKLGNNTLCGYMTKAKTIFNYAIDNDLISINPFRNMKIKKEEVEINPLTKEELSLIIQKDFRIKRLNQVRDCFVFAAYTAMAYADLASITFDDVKEQNGVYYIQKNRVKTGV
;
A
#
# COMPACT_ATOMS: atom_id res chain seq x y z
N GLY A 1 20.91 -25.73 -40.55
CA GLY A 1 20.91 -25.92 -39.09
C GLY A 1 19.55 -25.58 -38.48
N GLN A 2 19.24 -26.15 -37.35
CA GLN A 2 17.97 -25.86 -36.62
C GLN A 2 18.03 -24.50 -35.96
N SER A 3 16.99 -23.70 -36.15
CA SER A 3 16.81 -22.38 -35.51
C SER A 3 15.58 -22.39 -34.58
N PRO A 4 15.61 -21.64 -33.49
CA PRO A 4 14.45 -21.50 -32.60
C PRO A 4 13.27 -20.83 -33.33
N ILE A 5 12.05 -21.26 -33.02
CA ILE A 5 10.84 -20.68 -33.60
C ILE A 5 10.52 -19.38 -32.89
N GLN A 6 10.30 -18.31 -33.67
CA GLN A 6 9.95 -16.99 -33.15
C GLN A 6 8.43 -16.80 -33.19
N VAL A 7 7.89 -16.32 -32.05
CA VAL A 7 6.49 -15.89 -31.95
C VAL A 7 6.43 -14.37 -32.01
N TRP A 8 5.50 -13.88 -32.81
CA TRP A 8 5.15 -12.47 -32.95
C TRP A 8 3.76 -12.25 -32.41
N VAL A 9 3.64 -11.34 -31.45
CA VAL A 9 2.37 -10.93 -30.87
C VAL A 9 2.10 -9.49 -31.29
N ASN A 10 0.92 -9.24 -31.84
CA ASN A 10 0.45 -7.92 -32.21
C ASN A 10 -0.92 -7.68 -31.60
N VAL A 11 -1.06 -6.62 -30.80
CA VAL A 11 -2.32 -6.17 -30.19
C VAL A 11 -2.39 -4.66 -30.40
N ASP A 12 -3.46 -4.17 -30.98
CA ASP A 12 -3.72 -2.75 -31.21
C ASP A 12 -2.54 -1.99 -31.88
N GLY A 13 -1.90 -2.63 -32.84
CA GLY A 13 -0.74 -2.04 -33.58
C GLY A 13 0.59 -2.12 -32.83
N GLN A 14 0.62 -2.50 -31.58
CA GLN A 14 1.85 -2.75 -30.81
C GLN A 14 2.35 -4.16 -31.05
N ARG A 15 3.67 -4.35 -31.16
CA ARG A 15 4.31 -5.64 -31.42
C ARG A 15 5.32 -6.01 -30.35
N ALA A 16 5.34 -7.30 -30.01
CA ALA A 16 6.41 -7.89 -29.21
C ALA A 16 6.76 -9.28 -29.74
N THR A 17 7.99 -9.76 -29.49
CA THR A 17 8.47 -11.03 -30.00
C THR A 17 9.20 -11.82 -28.92
N THR A 18 9.15 -13.16 -29.01
CA THR A 18 9.97 -14.05 -28.20
C THR A 18 10.33 -15.30 -28.99
N LEU A 19 11.31 -16.04 -28.50
CA LEU A 19 11.67 -17.34 -29.03
C LEU A 19 10.98 -18.42 -28.22
N LEU A 20 10.57 -19.49 -28.88
CA LEU A 20 10.06 -20.71 -28.23
C LEU A 20 11.21 -21.68 -27.98
N ASP A 21 11.06 -22.55 -27.00
CA ASP A 21 12.06 -23.59 -26.65
C ASP A 21 12.14 -24.74 -27.66
N ILE A 22 11.38 -24.64 -28.75
CA ILE A 22 11.41 -25.61 -29.85
C ILE A 22 12.14 -25.06 -31.06
N LYS A 23 12.92 -25.91 -31.73
CA LYS A 23 13.72 -25.55 -32.92
C LYS A 23 13.20 -26.30 -34.17
N SER A 24 13.35 -25.66 -35.32
CA SER A 24 13.03 -26.26 -36.59
C SER A 24 14.02 -25.75 -37.67
N GLU A 25 14.16 -26.49 -38.76
CA GLU A 25 14.85 -26.01 -39.93
C GLU A 25 14.01 -24.97 -40.67
N PRO A 26 14.55 -23.78 -40.97
CA PRO A 26 13.79 -22.69 -41.60
C PRO A 26 13.04 -23.08 -42.86
N ASN A 27 13.67 -23.92 -43.70
CA ASN A 27 13.09 -24.37 -44.97
C ASN A 27 11.98 -25.46 -44.82
N GLN A 28 11.96 -26.17 -43.71
CA GLN A 28 10.98 -27.21 -43.45
C GLN A 28 9.81 -26.68 -42.63
N PHE A 29 10.02 -25.66 -41.80
CA PHE A 29 9.00 -25.12 -40.89
C PHE A 29 7.65 -24.78 -41.56
N PRO A 30 7.61 -24.03 -42.71
CA PRO A 30 6.36 -23.73 -43.41
C PRO A 30 5.60 -25.01 -43.91
N LYS A 31 6.37 -26.04 -44.33
CA LYS A 31 5.80 -27.32 -44.78
C LYS A 31 5.21 -28.08 -43.59
N LEU A 32 5.89 -28.11 -42.44
CA LEU A 32 5.44 -28.77 -41.22
C LEU A 32 4.16 -28.14 -40.68
N LEU A 33 4.05 -26.79 -40.70
CA LEU A 33 2.82 -26.12 -40.27
C LEU A 33 1.60 -26.38 -41.16
N ARG A 34 1.81 -26.64 -42.45
CA ARG A 34 0.74 -26.92 -43.45
C ARG A 34 0.46 -28.41 -43.64
N SER A 35 1.20 -29.28 -42.97
CA SER A 35 1.04 -30.73 -43.10
C SER A 35 -0.37 -31.18 -42.71
N LYS A 36 -0.97 -32.03 -43.54
CA LYS A 36 -2.24 -32.69 -43.22
C LYS A 36 -2.11 -33.77 -42.13
N GLN A 37 -0.88 -34.28 -41.98
CA GLN A 37 -0.58 -35.24 -40.89
C GLN A 37 -0.06 -34.48 -39.67
N PRO A 38 -0.63 -34.74 -38.48
CA PRO A 38 -0.18 -34.11 -37.25
C PRO A 38 1.31 -34.43 -37.00
N ASN A 39 2.11 -33.39 -36.79
CA ASN A 39 3.50 -33.55 -36.39
C ASN A 39 3.74 -32.75 -35.06
N PRO A 40 4.78 -33.13 -34.28
CA PRO A 40 5.03 -32.54 -32.95
C PRO A 40 5.19 -31.01 -32.99
N ILE A 41 5.82 -30.45 -34.01
CA ILE A 41 6.03 -29.00 -34.15
C ILE A 41 4.70 -28.29 -34.35
N GLN A 42 3.85 -28.82 -35.25
CA GLN A 42 2.53 -28.26 -35.52
C GLN A 42 1.63 -28.32 -34.25
N GLN A 43 1.63 -29.48 -33.58
CA GLN A 43 0.87 -29.67 -32.34
C GLN A 43 1.32 -28.67 -31.24
N TYR A 44 2.65 -28.49 -31.09
CA TYR A 44 3.20 -27.54 -30.13
C TYR A 44 2.82 -26.09 -30.49
N CYS A 45 2.99 -25.66 -31.75
CA CYS A 45 2.61 -24.32 -32.20
C CYS A 45 1.10 -24.06 -32.01
N ASN A 46 0.26 -25.06 -32.28
CA ASN A 46 -1.18 -24.94 -32.06
C ASN A 46 -1.51 -24.84 -30.57
N SER A 47 -0.87 -25.63 -29.70
CA SER A 47 -1.01 -25.55 -28.24
C SER A 47 -0.62 -24.14 -27.72
N VAL A 48 0.51 -23.61 -28.20
CA VAL A 48 0.94 -22.25 -27.86
C VAL A 48 -0.10 -21.21 -28.29
N ARG A 49 -0.61 -21.34 -29.53
CA ARG A 49 -1.65 -20.42 -30.05
C ARG A 49 -2.92 -20.48 -29.17
N THR A 50 -3.41 -21.67 -28.87
CA THR A 50 -4.60 -21.84 -28.00
C THR A 50 -4.39 -21.19 -26.65
N LYS A 51 -3.29 -21.48 -25.97
CA LYS A 51 -2.98 -20.89 -24.65
C LYS A 51 -2.92 -19.36 -24.68
N ILE A 52 -2.35 -18.77 -25.74
CA ILE A 52 -2.32 -17.31 -25.92
C ILE A 52 -3.73 -16.76 -26.14
N THR A 53 -4.52 -17.43 -26.97
CA THR A 53 -5.91 -17.00 -27.26
C THR A 53 -6.77 -17.08 -26.01
N ASP A 54 -6.66 -18.16 -25.23
CA ASP A 54 -7.39 -18.35 -23.98
C ASP A 54 -6.99 -17.30 -22.94
N PHE A 55 -5.69 -17.02 -22.80
CA PHE A 55 -5.19 -15.98 -21.90
C PHE A 55 -5.71 -14.58 -22.30
N TYR A 56 -5.72 -14.28 -23.62
CA TYR A 56 -6.24 -13.03 -24.13
C TYR A 56 -7.74 -12.90 -23.87
N ALA A 57 -8.51 -13.93 -24.21
CA ALA A 57 -9.96 -13.95 -24.02
C ALA A 57 -10.35 -13.80 -22.53
N ASP A 58 -9.70 -14.54 -21.65
CA ASP A 58 -9.92 -14.47 -20.20
C ASP A 58 -9.59 -13.06 -19.66
N SER A 59 -8.50 -12.46 -20.11
CA SER A 59 -8.11 -11.09 -19.73
C SER A 59 -9.13 -10.05 -20.19
N VAL A 60 -9.60 -10.16 -21.42
CA VAL A 60 -10.66 -9.26 -21.98
C VAL A 60 -11.98 -9.44 -21.24
N CYS A 61 -12.37 -10.67 -20.91
CA CYS A 61 -13.56 -10.94 -20.09
C CYS A 61 -13.48 -10.30 -18.70
N ARG A 62 -12.28 -10.13 -18.16
CA ARG A 62 -12.02 -9.40 -16.91
C ARG A 62 -11.96 -7.88 -17.08
N GLY A 63 -12.14 -7.37 -18.29
CA GLY A 63 -12.13 -5.95 -18.61
C GLY A 63 -10.76 -5.34 -18.86
N ILE A 64 -9.71 -6.14 -19.02
CA ILE A 64 -8.33 -5.66 -19.27
C ILE A 64 -7.75 -6.41 -20.46
N ALA A 65 -7.60 -5.74 -21.61
CA ALA A 65 -6.86 -6.31 -22.74
C ALA A 65 -5.36 -6.36 -22.43
N PRO A 66 -4.71 -7.54 -22.50
CA PRO A 66 -3.29 -7.63 -22.20
C PRO A 66 -2.45 -7.02 -23.33
N THR A 67 -1.39 -6.31 -22.94
CA THR A 67 -0.41 -5.78 -23.90
C THR A 67 0.44 -6.91 -24.51
N PRO A 68 1.06 -6.70 -25.70
CA PRO A 68 1.97 -7.68 -26.28
C PRO A 68 3.10 -8.11 -25.35
N LYS A 69 3.60 -7.20 -24.51
CA LYS A 69 4.64 -7.51 -23.51
C LYS A 69 4.16 -8.48 -22.45
N GLN A 70 2.95 -8.32 -21.95
CA GLN A 70 2.35 -9.23 -20.96
C GLN A 70 2.11 -10.62 -21.55
N ILE A 71 1.69 -10.70 -22.81
CA ILE A 71 1.53 -11.99 -23.52
C ILE A 71 2.90 -12.68 -23.67
N ILE A 72 3.95 -11.94 -24.03
CA ILE A 72 5.31 -12.47 -24.12
C ILE A 72 5.81 -12.97 -22.76
N GLU A 73 5.54 -12.23 -21.70
CA GLU A 73 5.88 -12.64 -20.34
C GLU A 73 5.14 -13.92 -19.93
N TYR A 74 3.86 -14.03 -20.26
CA TYR A 74 3.08 -15.25 -20.07
C TYR A 74 3.71 -16.49 -20.78
N ILE A 75 4.17 -16.31 -22.03
CA ILE A 75 4.88 -17.37 -22.78
C ILE A 75 6.18 -17.74 -22.07
N LYS A 76 7.01 -16.75 -21.69
CA LYS A 76 8.30 -16.97 -21.02
C LYS A 76 8.17 -17.65 -19.66
N ASN A 77 7.07 -17.41 -18.96
CA ASN A 77 6.77 -18.04 -17.67
C ASN A 77 6.12 -19.43 -17.82
N GLY A 78 6.31 -20.11 -18.98
CA GLY A 78 5.77 -21.44 -19.23
C GLY A 78 4.25 -21.49 -19.29
N PHE A 79 3.60 -20.44 -19.78
CA PHE A 79 2.15 -20.26 -19.83
C PHE A 79 1.50 -20.23 -18.44
N THR A 80 2.22 -19.79 -17.47
CA THR A 80 1.70 -19.51 -16.12
C THR A 80 1.67 -18.00 -15.89
N VAL A 81 0.56 -17.50 -15.40
CA VAL A 81 0.51 -16.12 -14.92
C VAL A 81 1.27 -16.07 -13.60
N LYS A 82 2.36 -15.31 -13.55
CA LYS A 82 3.06 -15.07 -12.28
C LYS A 82 2.07 -14.39 -11.32
N GLN A 83 1.63 -15.14 -10.35
CA GLN A 83 0.71 -14.61 -9.35
C GLN A 83 1.50 -13.74 -8.37
N TYR A 84 1.12 -12.48 -8.28
CA TYR A 84 1.67 -11.57 -7.29
C TYR A 84 0.93 -11.77 -5.97
N MET A 85 1.67 -12.20 -4.95
CA MET A 85 1.07 -12.59 -3.67
C MET A 85 0.82 -11.38 -2.78
N LEU A 86 -0.17 -11.47 -1.90
CA LEU A 86 -0.54 -10.41 -0.95
C LEU A 86 0.65 -9.99 -0.06
N TYR A 87 1.46 -10.97 0.39
CA TYR A 87 2.59 -10.64 1.27
C TYR A 87 3.75 -9.99 0.51
N ASP A 88 3.89 -10.25 -0.80
CA ASP A 88 4.84 -9.54 -1.66
C ASP A 88 4.41 -8.07 -1.83
N LEU A 89 3.10 -7.83 -2.07
CA LEU A 89 2.54 -6.47 -2.11
C LEU A 89 2.88 -5.68 -0.83
N PHE A 90 2.67 -6.30 0.33
CA PHE A 90 2.97 -5.64 1.60
C PHE A 90 4.46 -5.34 1.77
N SER A 91 5.33 -6.26 1.35
CA SER A 91 6.78 -6.10 1.44
C SER A 91 7.27 -4.98 0.52
N ASP A 92 6.79 -4.93 -0.71
CA ASP A 92 7.16 -3.88 -1.68
C ASP A 92 6.61 -2.52 -1.28
N PHE A 93 5.37 -2.45 -0.79
CA PHE A 93 4.80 -1.21 -0.27
C PHE A 93 5.60 -0.67 0.92
N LEU A 94 5.90 -1.52 1.92
CA LEU A 94 6.66 -1.12 3.10
C LEU A 94 8.08 -0.69 2.74
N ARG A 95 8.73 -1.36 1.79
CA ARG A 95 10.06 -0.95 1.28
C ARG A 95 10.02 0.44 0.67
N LEU A 96 8.99 0.74 -0.15
CA LEU A 96 8.81 2.06 -0.74
C LEU A 96 8.56 3.14 0.33
N GLU A 97 7.65 2.88 1.27
CA GLU A 97 7.34 3.82 2.35
C GLU A 97 8.56 4.04 3.27
N GLN A 98 9.40 3.03 3.48
CA GLN A 98 10.64 3.18 4.24
C GLN A 98 11.61 4.18 3.59
N CYS A 99 11.71 4.19 2.26
CA CYS A 99 12.54 5.14 1.53
C CYS A 99 12.06 6.59 1.66
N LYS A 100 10.78 6.81 2.02
CA LYS A 100 10.19 8.15 2.20
C LYS A 100 10.40 8.73 3.60
N ILE A 101 10.93 7.95 4.55
CA ILE A 101 11.16 8.42 5.94
C ILE A 101 12.18 9.58 5.92
N GLY A 102 11.82 10.67 6.59
CA GLY A 102 12.64 11.87 6.69
C GLY A 102 12.48 12.85 5.51
N HIS A 103 11.69 12.50 4.49
CA HIS A 103 11.32 13.37 3.37
C HIS A 103 9.80 13.63 3.35
N ASP A 104 9.02 12.60 2.99
CA ASP A 104 7.57 12.72 2.80
C ASP A 104 6.77 12.27 4.01
N ILE A 105 7.32 11.34 4.78
CA ILE A 105 6.67 10.77 5.98
C ILE A 105 7.62 10.72 7.17
N ASP A 106 7.06 10.73 8.37
CA ASP A 106 7.79 10.46 9.60
C ASP A 106 7.80 8.95 9.95
N THR A 107 8.74 8.56 10.82
CA THR A 107 8.86 7.17 11.32
C THR A 107 7.55 6.66 11.95
N THR A 108 6.78 7.54 12.60
CA THR A 108 5.50 7.17 13.23
C THR A 108 4.47 6.74 12.19
N THR A 109 4.46 7.42 11.04
CA THR A 109 3.57 7.08 9.92
C THR A 109 3.96 5.72 9.31
N TYR A 110 5.24 5.49 9.08
CA TYR A 110 5.76 4.20 8.62
C TYR A 110 5.39 3.05 9.58
N ASN A 111 5.63 3.23 10.88
CA ASN A 111 5.29 2.23 11.91
C ASN A 111 3.79 1.89 11.93
N LYS A 112 2.92 2.87 11.65
CA LYS A 112 1.48 2.61 11.51
C LYS A 112 1.15 1.72 10.32
N TYR A 113 1.87 1.82 9.18
CA TYR A 113 1.72 0.90 8.06
C TYR A 113 2.20 -0.51 8.42
N CYS A 114 3.34 -0.65 9.12
CA CYS A 114 3.81 -1.93 9.62
C CYS A 114 2.78 -2.63 10.51
N LEU A 115 2.14 -1.89 11.44
CA LEU A 115 1.08 -2.41 12.29
C LEU A 115 -0.16 -2.84 11.51
N VAL A 116 -0.55 -2.09 10.47
CA VAL A 116 -1.67 -2.47 9.58
C VAL A 116 -1.36 -3.78 8.87
N VAL A 117 -0.18 -3.89 8.28
CA VAL A 117 0.28 -5.10 7.57
C VAL A 117 0.33 -6.31 8.51
N ASP A 118 0.88 -6.17 9.72
CA ASP A 118 0.90 -7.26 10.72
C ASP A 118 -0.51 -7.76 11.05
N LYS A 119 -1.44 -6.85 11.32
CA LYS A 119 -2.83 -7.21 11.63
C LYS A 119 -3.56 -7.80 10.41
N PHE A 120 -3.26 -7.31 9.22
CA PHE A 120 -3.86 -7.85 7.99
C PHE A 120 -3.39 -9.29 7.72
N LYS A 121 -2.09 -9.58 7.90
CA LYS A 121 -1.52 -10.93 7.79
C LYS A 121 -2.13 -11.92 8.79
N LYS A 122 -2.56 -11.43 9.97
CA LYS A 122 -3.23 -12.26 10.98
C LYS A 122 -4.70 -12.55 10.64
N ALA A 123 -5.34 -11.66 9.89
CA ALA A 123 -6.74 -11.76 9.52
C ALA A 123 -6.96 -12.52 8.19
N VAL A 124 -6.06 -12.36 7.23
CA VAL A 124 -6.21 -12.85 5.87
C VAL A 124 -4.97 -13.66 5.48
N ALA A 125 -5.20 -14.89 5.01
CA ALA A 125 -4.14 -15.77 4.53
C ALA A 125 -3.45 -15.20 3.28
N ASN A 126 -2.19 -15.61 3.07
CA ASN A 126 -1.46 -15.24 1.86
C ASN A 126 -2.09 -15.87 0.63
N LYS A 127 -2.53 -15.05 -0.31
CA LYS A 127 -3.13 -15.47 -1.58
C LYS A 127 -2.79 -14.47 -2.69
N PRO A 128 -3.04 -14.81 -3.95
CA PRO A 128 -2.85 -13.88 -5.07
C PRO A 128 -3.65 -12.58 -4.87
N VAL A 129 -3.01 -11.44 -5.11
CA VAL A 129 -3.62 -10.12 -4.87
C VAL A 129 -4.88 -9.90 -5.71
N ASN A 130 -4.92 -10.44 -6.93
CA ASN A 130 -6.08 -10.38 -7.83
C ASN A 130 -7.27 -11.26 -7.39
N GLN A 131 -7.08 -12.14 -6.40
CA GLN A 131 -8.15 -12.95 -5.79
C GLN A 131 -8.71 -12.34 -4.50
N LEU A 132 -8.21 -11.17 -4.10
CA LEU A 132 -8.75 -10.47 -2.95
C LEU A 132 -10.12 -9.88 -3.25
N THR A 133 -11.02 -10.10 -2.33
CA THR A 133 -12.43 -9.70 -2.45
C THR A 133 -12.85 -8.79 -1.29
N ASN A 134 -14.05 -8.25 -1.38
CA ASN A 134 -14.64 -7.53 -0.24
C ASN A 134 -14.84 -8.43 0.99
N ALA A 135 -14.96 -9.75 0.84
CA ALA A 135 -15.04 -10.68 1.98
C ALA A 135 -13.77 -10.64 2.83
N ASP A 136 -12.58 -10.61 2.20
CA ASP A 136 -11.32 -10.48 2.92
C ASP A 136 -11.19 -9.16 3.69
N VAL A 137 -11.78 -8.09 3.16
CA VAL A 137 -11.86 -6.80 3.84
C VAL A 137 -12.78 -6.88 5.05
N LEU A 138 -13.88 -7.63 4.96
CA LEU A 138 -14.79 -7.87 6.08
C LEU A 138 -14.13 -8.75 7.15
N ASP A 139 -13.37 -9.78 6.76
CA ASP A 139 -12.60 -10.61 7.68
C ASP A 139 -11.55 -9.78 8.43
N PHE A 140 -10.85 -8.89 7.72
CA PHE A 140 -9.93 -7.94 8.36
C PHE A 140 -10.66 -7.02 9.34
N LYS A 141 -11.81 -6.46 8.96
CA LYS A 141 -12.64 -5.64 9.85
C LYS A 141 -13.09 -6.42 11.07
N TYR A 142 -13.56 -7.65 10.88
CA TYR A 142 -13.98 -8.54 11.98
C TYR A 142 -12.81 -8.80 12.94
N TYR A 143 -11.63 -9.12 12.42
CA TYR A 143 -10.42 -9.30 13.23
C TYR A 143 -10.10 -8.06 14.08
N LEU A 144 -10.14 -6.87 13.48
CA LEU A 144 -9.86 -5.62 14.20
C LEU A 144 -10.85 -5.36 15.34
N LEU A 145 -12.15 -5.66 15.13
CA LEU A 145 -13.19 -5.45 16.14
C LEU A 145 -13.18 -6.51 17.23
N ASN A 146 -13.19 -7.78 16.85
CA ASN A 146 -13.51 -8.89 17.75
C ASN A 146 -12.27 -9.56 18.35
N VAL A 147 -11.17 -9.62 17.60
CA VAL A 147 -9.93 -10.24 18.07
C VAL A 147 -8.97 -9.19 18.63
N ALA A 148 -8.72 -8.12 17.90
CA ALA A 148 -7.86 -7.03 18.35
C ALA A 148 -8.58 -6.03 19.28
N LYS A 149 -9.90 -6.10 19.39
CA LYS A 149 -10.77 -5.27 20.26
C LYS A 149 -10.51 -3.77 20.15
N LEU A 150 -10.34 -3.27 18.92
CA LEU A 150 -10.06 -1.85 18.67
C LEU A 150 -11.35 -1.03 18.68
N GLY A 151 -11.28 0.18 19.27
CA GLY A 151 -12.36 1.16 19.16
C GLY A 151 -12.56 1.67 17.75
N ASN A 152 -13.78 2.16 17.43
CA ASN A 152 -14.21 2.53 16.08
C ASN A 152 -13.24 3.51 15.37
N ASN A 153 -12.80 4.57 16.02
CA ASN A 153 -11.91 5.56 15.41
C ASN A 153 -10.52 4.99 15.07
N THR A 154 -10.01 4.09 15.89
CA THR A 154 -8.77 3.36 15.64
C THR A 154 -8.95 2.39 14.46
N LEU A 155 -10.03 1.62 14.45
CA LEU A 155 -10.41 0.75 13.33
C LEU A 155 -10.47 1.55 12.02
N CYS A 156 -11.13 2.70 12.00
CA CYS A 156 -11.20 3.57 10.83
C CYS A 156 -9.80 3.97 10.33
N GLY A 157 -8.86 4.24 11.24
CA GLY A 157 -7.47 4.53 10.90
C GLY A 157 -6.77 3.35 10.21
N TYR A 158 -6.95 2.12 10.71
CA TYR A 158 -6.41 0.90 10.11
C TYR A 158 -7.01 0.64 8.72
N MET A 159 -8.34 0.75 8.59
CA MET A 159 -9.04 0.54 7.33
C MET A 159 -8.62 1.56 6.26
N THR A 160 -8.45 2.83 6.63
CA THR A 160 -7.97 3.88 5.73
C THR A 160 -6.56 3.58 5.22
N LYS A 161 -5.64 3.19 6.10
CA LYS A 161 -4.27 2.83 5.71
C LYS A 161 -4.21 1.57 4.87
N ALA A 162 -5.01 0.54 5.18
CA ALA A 162 -5.14 -0.64 4.35
C ALA A 162 -5.64 -0.25 2.93
N LYS A 163 -6.67 0.61 2.83
CA LYS A 163 -7.14 1.12 1.53
C LYS A 163 -6.03 1.81 0.73
N THR A 164 -5.12 2.55 1.39
CA THR A 164 -3.96 3.18 0.74
C THR A 164 -3.01 2.14 0.15
N ILE A 165 -2.73 1.03 0.85
CA ILE A 165 -1.90 -0.06 0.33
C ILE A 165 -2.51 -0.66 -0.94
N PHE A 166 -3.83 -0.84 -0.99
CA PHE A 166 -4.50 -1.38 -2.18
C PHE A 166 -4.68 -0.35 -3.30
N ASN A 167 -4.65 0.96 -3.01
CA ASN A 167 -4.51 1.98 -4.05
C ASN A 167 -3.13 1.87 -4.73
N TYR A 168 -2.06 1.71 -3.94
CA TYR A 168 -0.73 1.44 -4.49
C TYR A 168 -0.73 0.20 -5.41
N ALA A 169 -1.48 -0.85 -5.07
CA ALA A 169 -1.61 -2.02 -5.93
C ALA A 169 -2.32 -1.70 -7.27
N ILE A 170 -3.28 -0.78 -7.28
CA ILE A 170 -3.92 -0.29 -8.52
C ILE A 170 -2.94 0.55 -9.32
N ASP A 171 -2.25 1.50 -8.67
CA ASP A 171 -1.31 2.43 -9.32
C ASP A 171 -0.13 1.69 -9.99
N ASN A 172 0.13 0.43 -9.55
CA ASN A 172 1.15 -0.46 -10.14
C ASN A 172 0.55 -1.58 -11.01
N ASP A 173 -0.70 -1.48 -11.44
CA ASP A 173 -1.39 -2.43 -12.31
C ASP A 173 -1.45 -3.88 -11.77
N LEU A 174 -1.30 -4.07 -10.44
CA LEU A 174 -1.37 -5.38 -9.80
C LEU A 174 -2.81 -5.88 -9.63
N ILE A 175 -3.75 -4.96 -9.47
CA ILE A 175 -5.19 -5.19 -9.42
C ILE A 175 -5.92 -4.07 -10.15
N SER A 176 -7.08 -4.39 -10.74
CA SER A 176 -7.93 -3.41 -11.42
C SER A 176 -8.92 -2.70 -10.52
N ILE A 177 -9.24 -3.28 -9.36
CA ILE A 177 -10.28 -2.78 -8.47
C ILE A 177 -9.81 -2.89 -7.01
N ASN A 178 -9.91 -1.79 -6.27
CA ASN A 178 -9.61 -1.81 -4.84
C ASN A 178 -10.69 -2.60 -4.07
N PRO A 179 -10.35 -3.66 -3.32
CA PRO A 179 -11.33 -4.42 -2.53
C PRO A 179 -12.02 -3.57 -1.46
N PHE A 180 -11.43 -2.43 -1.06
CA PHE A 180 -12.00 -1.47 -0.11
C PHE A 180 -12.94 -0.44 -0.74
N ARG A 181 -13.24 -0.50 -2.05
CA ARG A 181 -14.02 0.54 -2.77
C ARG A 181 -15.38 0.81 -2.15
N ASN A 182 -16.07 -0.24 -1.69
CA ASN A 182 -17.42 -0.15 -1.12
C ASN A 182 -17.43 0.06 0.40
N MET A 183 -16.26 0.13 1.05
CA MET A 183 -16.16 0.28 2.47
C MET A 183 -16.40 1.74 2.89
N LYS A 184 -17.51 1.98 3.57
CA LYS A 184 -17.79 3.26 4.22
C LYS A 184 -17.04 3.30 5.55
N ILE A 185 -16.09 4.24 5.66
CA ILE A 185 -15.28 4.46 6.86
C ILE A 185 -15.79 5.74 7.50
N LYS A 186 -16.59 5.60 8.56
CA LYS A 186 -17.13 6.75 9.30
C LYS A 186 -16.57 6.75 10.72
N LYS A 187 -15.85 7.81 11.06
CA LYS A 187 -15.41 8.04 12.43
C LYS A 187 -16.58 8.51 13.27
N GLU A 188 -16.54 8.14 14.54
CA GLU A 188 -17.43 8.69 15.56
C GLU A 188 -16.88 10.04 16.02
N GLU A 189 -17.77 10.99 16.23
CA GLU A 189 -17.41 12.24 16.89
C GLU A 189 -17.11 11.93 18.36
N VAL A 190 -16.02 12.50 18.83
CA VAL A 190 -15.60 12.38 20.23
C VAL A 190 -15.98 13.67 20.92
N GLU A 191 -16.76 13.58 21.98
CA GLU A 191 -17.06 14.71 22.82
C GLU A 191 -15.76 15.21 23.47
N ILE A 192 -15.47 16.48 23.26
CA ILE A 192 -14.29 17.14 23.83
C ILE A 192 -14.76 17.94 25.03
N ASN A 193 -14.32 17.55 26.22
CA ASN A 193 -14.55 18.28 27.45
C ASN A 193 -13.29 19.10 27.79
N PRO A 194 -13.22 20.40 27.37
CA PRO A 194 -12.10 21.23 27.71
C PRO A 194 -12.10 21.61 29.18
N LEU A 195 -10.92 21.82 29.75
CA LEU A 195 -10.82 22.37 31.11
C LEU A 195 -11.41 23.79 31.17
N THR A 196 -12.16 24.07 32.24
CA THR A 196 -12.59 25.41 32.55
C THR A 196 -11.43 26.25 33.10
N LYS A 197 -11.59 27.57 33.17
CA LYS A 197 -10.59 28.47 33.75
C LYS A 197 -10.36 28.18 35.24
N GLU A 198 -11.44 27.82 35.95
CA GLU A 198 -11.43 27.47 37.38
C GLU A 198 -10.62 26.19 37.61
N GLU A 199 -10.87 25.13 36.80
CA GLU A 199 -10.13 23.87 36.86
C GLU A 199 -8.64 24.08 36.54
N LEU A 200 -8.32 24.88 35.52
CA LEU A 200 -6.93 25.23 35.21
C LEU A 200 -6.26 25.96 36.35
N SER A 201 -6.96 26.91 37.03
CA SER A 201 -6.47 27.62 38.21
C SER A 201 -6.18 26.71 39.38
N LEU A 202 -7.03 25.66 39.60
CA LEU A 202 -6.79 24.64 40.62
C LEU A 202 -5.53 23.81 40.31
N ILE A 203 -5.30 23.48 39.04
CA ILE A 203 -4.07 22.79 38.62
C ILE A 203 -2.83 23.66 38.88
N ILE A 204 -2.87 24.94 38.55
CA ILE A 204 -1.77 25.90 38.77
C ILE A 204 -1.40 25.96 40.24
N GLN A 205 -2.40 26.07 41.13
CA GLN A 205 -2.20 26.24 42.57
C GLN A 205 -1.81 24.93 43.28
N LYS A 206 -2.00 23.76 42.59
CA LYS A 206 -1.72 22.47 43.21
C LYS A 206 -0.22 22.25 43.38
N ASP A 207 0.22 22.12 44.60
CA ASP A 207 1.56 21.64 44.92
C ASP A 207 1.57 20.12 45.10
N PHE A 208 2.47 19.47 44.39
CA PHE A 208 2.64 18.03 44.46
C PHE A 208 3.85 17.69 45.31
N ARG A 209 3.71 16.70 46.22
CA ARG A 209 4.84 16.22 47.04
C ARG A 209 6.01 15.68 46.21
N ILE A 210 5.72 15.21 44.98
CA ILE A 210 6.69 14.64 44.07
C ILE A 210 7.14 15.75 43.08
N LYS A 211 8.40 16.13 43.15
CA LYS A 211 9.03 17.21 42.34
C LYS A 211 8.76 17.07 40.83
N ARG A 212 8.83 15.84 40.32
CA ARG A 212 8.54 15.55 38.92
C ARG A 212 7.11 15.91 38.49
N LEU A 213 6.14 15.74 39.38
CA LEU A 213 4.75 16.11 39.07
C LEU A 213 4.55 17.63 39.00
N ASN A 214 5.26 18.40 39.80
CA ASN A 214 5.27 19.86 39.70
C ASN A 214 5.84 20.28 38.33
N GLN A 215 6.94 19.69 37.86
CA GLN A 215 7.46 19.95 36.53
C GLN A 215 6.46 19.59 35.42
N VAL A 216 5.78 18.45 35.51
CA VAL A 216 4.73 18.04 34.53
C VAL A 216 3.59 19.05 34.53
N ARG A 217 3.12 19.48 35.73
CA ARG A 217 2.12 20.55 35.86
C ARG A 217 2.56 21.84 35.14
N ASP A 218 3.76 22.29 35.41
CA ASP A 218 4.28 23.55 34.83
C ASP A 218 4.38 23.48 33.32
N CYS A 219 4.85 22.35 32.76
CA CYS A 219 4.83 22.07 31.32
C CYS A 219 3.40 22.05 30.75
N PHE A 220 2.45 21.43 31.45
CA PHE A 220 1.04 21.39 31.05
C PHE A 220 0.43 22.77 31.02
N VAL A 221 0.63 23.56 32.10
CA VAL A 221 0.14 24.94 32.19
C VAL A 221 0.72 25.81 31.09
N PHE A 222 2.02 25.68 30.83
CA PHE A 222 2.69 26.41 29.75
C PHE A 222 2.09 26.03 28.38
N ALA A 223 1.88 24.75 28.13
CA ALA A 223 1.22 24.27 26.89
C ALA A 223 -0.22 24.80 26.75
N ALA A 224 -0.97 24.88 27.85
CA ALA A 224 -2.34 25.39 27.86
C ALA A 224 -2.40 26.88 27.48
N TYR A 225 -1.45 27.71 27.96
CA TYR A 225 -1.39 29.14 27.65
C TYR A 225 -0.79 29.43 26.26
N THR A 226 0.14 28.60 25.78
CA THR A 226 0.84 28.84 24.52
C THR A 226 0.21 28.08 23.33
N ALA A 227 -0.75 27.17 23.59
CA ALA A 227 -1.33 26.27 22.60
C ALA A 227 -0.28 25.38 21.85
N MET A 228 0.90 25.21 22.47
CA MET A 228 1.97 24.38 21.88
C MET A 228 1.66 22.90 21.99
N ALA A 229 1.94 22.14 20.93
CA ALA A 229 1.90 20.70 20.99
C ALA A 229 3.07 20.16 21.82
N TYR A 230 2.90 18.95 22.41
CA TYR A 230 3.94 18.35 23.26
C TYR A 230 5.32 18.27 22.59
N ALA A 231 5.39 17.89 21.32
CA ALA A 231 6.65 17.80 20.59
C ALA A 231 7.38 19.15 20.47
N ASP A 232 6.60 20.22 20.24
CA ASP A 232 7.12 21.60 20.13
C ASP A 232 7.60 22.08 21.50
N LEU A 233 6.80 21.81 22.55
CA LEU A 233 7.17 22.13 23.93
C LEU A 233 8.44 21.39 24.40
N ALA A 234 8.55 20.10 24.09
CA ALA A 234 9.71 19.28 24.48
C ALA A 234 11.02 19.72 23.80
N SER A 235 10.93 20.47 22.71
CA SER A 235 12.08 20.97 21.94
C SER A 235 12.31 22.47 22.07
N ILE A 236 11.53 23.18 22.90
CA ILE A 236 11.71 24.65 23.10
C ILE A 236 13.02 24.93 23.85
N THR A 237 13.69 25.96 23.42
CA THR A 237 14.93 26.48 24.05
C THR A 237 14.79 27.98 24.35
N PHE A 238 15.72 28.52 25.13
CA PHE A 238 15.75 29.99 25.37
C PHE A 238 15.99 30.78 24.08
N ASP A 239 16.62 30.20 23.06
CA ASP A 239 16.84 30.84 21.76
C ASP A 239 15.54 31.04 20.97
N ASP A 240 14.49 30.29 21.28
CA ASP A 240 13.15 30.44 20.69
C ASP A 240 12.38 31.60 21.30
N VAL A 241 12.84 32.17 22.45
CA VAL A 241 12.22 33.31 23.11
C VAL A 241 12.87 34.60 22.60
N LYS A 242 12.06 35.48 22.03
CA LYS A 242 12.49 36.77 21.48
C LYS A 242 11.87 37.90 22.26
N GLU A 243 12.55 39.04 22.31
CA GLU A 243 12.05 40.26 22.87
C GLU A 243 11.94 41.33 21.78
N GLN A 244 10.81 42.00 21.74
CA GLN A 244 10.58 43.14 20.87
C GLN A 244 9.75 44.20 21.62
N ASN A 245 10.29 45.39 21.76
CA ASN A 245 9.63 46.53 22.43
C ASN A 245 9.18 46.20 23.88
N GLY A 246 9.96 45.43 24.63
CA GLY A 246 9.66 45.04 26.01
C GLY A 246 8.64 43.92 26.14
N VAL A 247 8.22 43.28 25.02
CA VAL A 247 7.30 42.15 25.01
C VAL A 247 8.05 40.89 24.58
N TYR A 248 7.91 39.82 25.37
CA TYR A 248 8.47 38.54 25.05
C TYR A 248 7.48 37.69 24.22
N TYR A 249 7.99 37.06 23.19
CA TYR A 249 7.22 36.13 22.34
C TYR A 249 8.04 34.87 21.98
N ILE A 250 7.37 33.79 21.65
CA ILE A 250 7.98 32.51 21.21
C ILE A 250 7.92 32.46 19.71
N GLN A 251 9.08 32.25 19.07
CA GLN A 251 9.20 32.05 17.63
C GLN A 251 9.82 30.67 17.38
N LYS A 252 8.98 29.70 16.98
CA LYS A 252 9.41 28.34 16.76
C LYS A 252 8.59 27.68 15.65
N ASN A 253 9.29 27.02 14.73
CA ASN A 253 8.65 26.20 13.71
C ASN A 253 8.11 24.92 14.35
N ARG A 254 6.93 24.49 13.91
CA ARG A 254 6.34 23.22 14.39
C ARG A 254 7.19 22.02 13.99
N VAL A 255 7.54 21.19 14.97
CA VAL A 255 8.33 19.96 14.75
C VAL A 255 7.66 19.02 13.75
N LYS A 256 6.32 18.97 13.73
CA LYS A 256 5.57 18.05 12.87
C LYS A 256 5.47 18.50 11.41
N THR A 257 5.44 19.79 11.13
CA THR A 257 5.15 20.33 9.79
C THR A 257 6.28 21.18 9.22
N GLY A 258 7.28 21.54 10.04
CA GLY A 258 8.40 22.40 9.65
C GLY A 258 8.01 23.89 9.43
N VAL A 259 6.74 24.26 9.74
CA VAL A 259 6.21 25.62 9.54
C VAL A 259 6.01 26.29 10.87
#